data_984b102e2d87585496f66cf02f0e64d8
#
_entry.id   984b102e2d87585496f66cf02f0e64d8
#
_cell.length_a   1.000
_cell.length_b   1.000
_cell.length_c   1.000
_cell.angle_alpha   90.00
_cell.angle_beta   90.00
_cell.angle_gamma   90.00
#
_symmetry.space_group_name_H-M   'P 1'
#
loop_
_entity.id
_entity.type
_entity.pdbx_description
1 polymer ?
#
loop_
_entity_poly.entity_id
_entity_poly.type
_entity_poly.pdbx_seq_one_letter_code
_entity_poly.pdbx_strand_id
1 'polypeptide(L)'
;MKNNIITSFSIVIISLFHIVGLAQSRDQSVSQKEKIESFKIAFFTRQMQLTPQEATVFWPLYNQYMESIDIQKSNRRKSLQVTKELLDSMSDDEVNKLIDNRLLQAETALNERKEFVTSLRKVLPAKKVAQYFKAEEQFKKKLMEKMNERKQQQRNQSKDDLY
;
A
#
# COMPACT_ATOMS: atom_id res chain seq x y z
N MET A 1 -20.95 55.15 0.17
CA MET A 1 -21.02 53.88 -0.54
C MET A 1 -19.65 53.32 -1.03
N LYS A 2 -18.52 53.66 -0.36
CA LYS A 2 -17.18 53.21 -0.80
C LYS A 2 -16.52 52.09 0.08
N ASN A 3 -17.10 51.79 1.23
CA ASN A 3 -16.47 50.86 2.20
C ASN A 3 -16.93 49.41 2.10
N ASN A 4 -17.99 49.09 1.35
CA ASN A 4 -18.50 47.71 1.24
C ASN A 4 -17.86 46.85 0.14
N ILE A 5 -17.08 47.45 -0.75
CA ILE A 5 -16.43 46.74 -1.86
C ILE A 5 -15.10 46.13 -1.39
N ILE A 6 -14.41 46.75 -0.45
CA ILE A 6 -13.11 46.29 0.05
C ILE A 6 -13.25 45.06 0.93
N THR A 7 -14.33 44.98 1.73
CA THR A 7 -14.59 43.80 2.60
C THR A 7 -14.99 42.55 1.82
N SER A 8 -15.72 42.71 0.71
CA SER A 8 -16.11 41.58 -0.17
C SER A 8 -14.91 40.97 -0.92
N PHE A 9 -13.93 41.81 -1.30
CA PHE A 9 -12.73 41.31 -1.99
C PHE A 9 -11.79 40.54 -1.06
N SER A 10 -11.69 40.90 0.20
CA SER A 10 -10.85 40.23 1.17
C SER A 10 -11.36 38.82 1.50
N ILE A 11 -12.68 38.59 1.56
CA ILE A 11 -13.28 37.27 1.86
C ILE A 11 -13.09 36.29 0.69
N VAL A 12 -13.13 36.76 -0.54
CA VAL A 12 -12.92 35.93 -1.75
C VAL A 12 -11.46 35.45 -1.85
N ILE A 13 -10.48 36.29 -1.46
CA ILE A 13 -9.05 35.90 -1.49
C ILE A 13 -8.72 34.86 -0.42
N ILE A 14 -9.36 34.92 0.76
CA ILE A 14 -9.13 33.93 1.85
C ILE A 14 -9.71 32.56 1.46
N SER A 15 -10.84 32.50 0.75
CA SER A 15 -11.43 31.22 0.32
C SER A 15 -10.63 30.51 -0.77
N LEU A 16 -9.87 31.23 -1.60
CA LEU A 16 -9.01 30.62 -2.63
C LEU A 16 -7.74 29.97 -2.06
N PHE A 17 -7.25 30.45 -0.91
CA PHE A 17 -6.04 29.86 -0.30
C PHE A 17 -6.27 28.47 0.33
N HIS A 18 -7.50 28.11 0.69
CA HIS A 18 -7.81 26.79 1.29
C HIS A 18 -7.91 25.65 0.27
N ILE A 19 -8.11 25.95 -1.01
CA ILE A 19 -8.23 24.93 -2.07
C ILE A 19 -6.85 24.44 -2.55
N VAL A 20 -5.81 25.27 -2.45
CA VAL A 20 -4.46 24.92 -2.94
C VAL A 20 -3.77 23.87 -2.04
N GLY A 21 -4.04 23.87 -0.73
CA GLY A 21 -3.43 22.93 0.21
C GLY A 21 -3.85 21.46 0.02
N LEU A 22 -5.07 21.22 -0.45
CA LEU A 22 -5.60 19.86 -0.70
C LEU A 22 -5.09 19.24 -2.01
N ALA A 23 -4.74 20.07 -3.01
CA ALA A 23 -4.19 19.60 -4.28
C ALA A 23 -2.74 19.14 -4.13
N GLN A 24 -1.92 19.82 -3.34
CA GLN A 24 -0.51 19.49 -3.15
C GLN A 24 -0.28 18.15 -2.40
N SER A 25 -1.13 17.82 -1.40
CA SER A 25 -1.01 16.56 -0.68
C SER A 25 -1.38 15.34 -1.53
N ARG A 26 -2.29 15.51 -2.49
CA ARG A 26 -2.73 14.47 -3.41
C ARG A 26 -1.67 14.16 -4.47
N ASP A 27 -1.00 15.18 -4.97
CA ASP A 27 0.06 15.05 -5.99
C ASP A 27 1.33 14.38 -5.42
N GLN A 28 1.71 14.69 -4.19
CA GLN A 28 2.82 14.05 -3.50
C GLN A 28 2.59 12.56 -3.22
N SER A 29 1.36 12.16 -2.89
CA SER A 29 1.03 10.75 -2.61
C SER A 29 1.04 9.90 -3.89
N VAL A 30 0.56 10.42 -5.00
CA VAL A 30 0.60 9.78 -6.33
C VAL A 30 2.05 9.61 -6.78
N SER A 31 2.85 10.66 -6.74
CA SER A 31 4.28 10.62 -7.08
C SER A 31 5.06 9.61 -6.21
N GLN A 32 4.70 9.44 -4.95
CA GLN A 32 5.36 8.50 -4.06
C GLN A 32 5.00 7.05 -4.38
N LYS A 33 3.73 6.78 -4.71
CA LYS A 33 3.27 5.46 -5.16
C LYS A 33 3.97 5.05 -6.46
N GLU A 34 4.05 5.95 -7.42
CA GLU A 34 4.75 5.73 -8.71
C GLU A 34 6.25 5.42 -8.51
N LYS A 35 6.92 6.13 -7.62
CA LYS A 35 8.33 5.86 -7.27
C LYS A 35 8.53 4.48 -6.65
N ILE A 36 7.62 4.05 -5.77
CA ILE A 36 7.67 2.71 -5.18
C ILE A 36 7.42 1.65 -6.25
N GLU A 37 6.47 1.88 -7.14
CA GLU A 37 6.14 0.96 -8.23
C GLU A 37 7.31 0.80 -9.21
N SER A 38 7.90 1.90 -9.67
CA SER A 38 9.09 1.89 -10.54
C SER A 38 10.27 1.19 -9.86
N PHE A 39 10.49 1.45 -8.58
CA PHE A 39 11.53 0.76 -7.81
C PHE A 39 11.25 -0.74 -7.71
N LYS A 40 10.00 -1.15 -7.48
CA LYS A 40 9.59 -2.55 -7.43
C LYS A 40 9.87 -3.26 -8.75
N ILE A 41 9.44 -2.66 -9.87
CA ILE A 41 9.67 -3.21 -11.20
C ILE A 41 11.17 -3.41 -11.47
N ALA A 42 11.98 -2.40 -11.26
CA ALA A 42 13.42 -2.49 -11.46
C ALA A 42 14.08 -3.53 -10.54
N PHE A 43 13.62 -3.60 -9.28
CA PHE A 43 14.17 -4.51 -8.28
C PHE A 43 13.89 -5.98 -8.62
N PHE A 44 12.61 -6.33 -8.86
CA PHE A 44 12.23 -7.72 -9.16
C PHE A 44 12.81 -8.19 -10.48
N THR A 45 12.76 -7.36 -11.54
CA THR A 45 13.35 -7.70 -12.85
C THR A 45 14.83 -8.04 -12.72
N ARG A 46 15.58 -7.25 -11.95
CA ARG A 46 17.00 -7.48 -11.69
C ARG A 46 17.26 -8.72 -10.82
N GLN A 47 16.55 -8.87 -9.70
CA GLN A 47 16.77 -9.97 -8.76
C GLN A 47 16.41 -11.33 -9.34
N MET A 48 15.36 -11.37 -10.14
CA MET A 48 14.94 -12.58 -10.85
C MET A 48 15.68 -12.78 -12.17
N GLN A 49 16.48 -11.77 -12.62
CA GLN A 49 17.16 -11.78 -13.91
C GLN A 49 16.18 -12.07 -15.06
N LEU A 50 15.01 -11.43 -15.05
CA LEU A 50 13.99 -11.65 -16.08
C LEU A 50 14.49 -11.12 -17.43
N THR A 51 14.36 -11.95 -18.45
CA THR A 51 14.48 -11.49 -19.84
C THR A 51 13.27 -10.62 -20.21
N PRO A 52 13.32 -9.80 -21.28
CA PRO A 52 12.16 -9.04 -21.74
C PRO A 52 10.92 -9.91 -21.97
N GLN A 53 11.09 -11.10 -22.56
CA GLN A 53 10.01 -12.06 -22.82
C GLN A 53 9.40 -12.59 -21.51
N GLU A 54 10.25 -12.96 -20.54
CA GLU A 54 9.78 -13.41 -19.23
C GLU A 54 9.09 -12.29 -18.44
N ALA A 55 9.58 -11.06 -18.54
CA ALA A 55 8.95 -9.90 -17.90
C ALA A 55 7.53 -9.64 -18.45
N THR A 56 7.34 -9.82 -19.77
CA THR A 56 6.03 -9.64 -20.42
C THR A 56 4.96 -10.59 -19.85
N VAL A 57 5.32 -11.81 -19.47
CA VAL A 57 4.38 -12.79 -18.89
C VAL A 57 4.32 -12.72 -17.35
N PHE A 58 5.40 -12.34 -16.70
CA PHE A 58 5.48 -12.23 -15.24
C PHE A 58 4.61 -11.09 -14.69
N TRP A 59 4.75 -9.87 -15.24
CA TRP A 59 4.13 -8.69 -14.67
C TRP A 59 2.61 -8.72 -14.67
N PRO A 60 1.89 -9.18 -15.71
CA PRO A 60 0.44 -9.32 -15.64
C PRO A 60 -0.02 -10.27 -14.52
N LEU A 61 0.63 -11.42 -14.35
CA LEU A 61 0.31 -12.38 -13.29
C LEU A 61 0.58 -11.78 -11.90
N TYR A 62 1.72 -11.10 -11.75
CA TYR A 62 2.08 -10.43 -10.50
C TYR A 62 1.08 -9.34 -10.13
N ASN A 63 0.70 -8.49 -11.09
CA ASN A 63 -0.23 -7.39 -10.85
C ASN A 63 -1.62 -7.90 -10.47
N GLN A 64 -2.13 -8.92 -11.14
CA GLN A 64 -3.39 -9.57 -10.80
C GLN A 64 -3.37 -10.13 -9.37
N TYR A 65 -2.29 -10.82 -8.99
CA TYR A 65 -2.11 -11.33 -7.63
C TYR A 65 -2.03 -10.20 -6.60
N MET A 66 -1.31 -9.12 -6.89
CA MET A 66 -1.18 -7.98 -5.98
C MET A 66 -2.50 -7.23 -5.80
N GLU A 67 -3.32 -7.13 -6.83
CA GLU A 67 -4.66 -6.54 -6.73
C GLU A 67 -5.54 -7.33 -5.76
N SER A 68 -5.56 -8.67 -5.86
CA SER A 68 -6.32 -9.51 -4.93
C SER A 68 -5.82 -9.35 -3.48
N ILE A 69 -4.52 -9.32 -3.29
CA ILE A 69 -3.90 -9.08 -1.98
C ILE A 69 -4.28 -7.71 -1.40
N ASP A 70 -4.36 -6.67 -2.21
CA ASP A 70 -4.71 -5.33 -1.73
C ASP A 70 -6.20 -5.23 -1.34
N ILE A 71 -7.08 -5.91 -2.08
CA ILE A 71 -8.50 -6.06 -1.70
C ILE A 71 -8.62 -6.77 -0.34
N GLN A 72 -7.92 -7.89 -0.17
CA GLN A 72 -7.93 -8.65 1.11
C GLN A 72 -7.40 -7.82 2.28
N LYS A 73 -6.29 -7.09 2.08
CA LYS A 73 -5.74 -6.18 3.09
C LYS A 73 -6.74 -5.10 3.49
N SER A 74 -7.45 -4.52 2.52
CA SER A 74 -8.49 -3.53 2.77
C SER A 74 -9.62 -4.10 3.62
N ASN A 75 -10.15 -5.27 3.25
CA ASN A 75 -11.21 -5.95 3.98
C ASN A 75 -10.77 -6.32 5.40
N ARG A 76 -9.55 -6.82 5.56
CA ARG A 76 -8.97 -7.14 6.86
C ARG A 76 -8.83 -5.91 7.76
N ARG A 77 -8.40 -4.75 7.20
CA ARG A 77 -8.30 -3.50 7.97
C ARG A 77 -9.67 -3.04 8.48
N LYS A 78 -10.70 -3.08 7.63
CA LYS A 78 -12.08 -2.74 8.00
C LYS A 78 -12.58 -3.66 9.13
N SER A 79 -12.40 -4.97 8.98
CA SER A 79 -12.79 -5.95 10.02
C SER A 79 -12.04 -5.72 11.34
N LEU A 80 -10.73 -5.41 11.29
CA LEU A 80 -9.93 -5.11 12.48
C LEU A 80 -10.41 -3.86 13.22
N GLN A 81 -10.82 -2.82 12.49
CA GLN A 81 -11.32 -1.59 13.08
C GLN A 81 -12.64 -1.86 13.80
N VAL A 82 -13.60 -2.52 13.15
CA VAL A 82 -14.87 -2.91 13.77
C VAL A 82 -14.64 -3.78 15.01
N THR A 83 -13.74 -4.77 14.93
CA THR A 83 -13.40 -5.61 16.09
C THR A 83 -12.87 -4.80 17.25
N LYS A 84 -11.95 -3.85 17.01
CA LYS A 84 -11.36 -3.01 18.05
C LYS A 84 -12.39 -2.15 18.77
N GLU A 85 -13.41 -1.68 18.04
CA GLU A 85 -14.44 -0.79 18.57
C GLU A 85 -15.54 -1.56 19.34
N LEU A 86 -15.83 -2.80 18.95
CA LEU A 86 -16.99 -3.55 19.45
C LEU A 86 -16.64 -4.79 20.28
N LEU A 87 -15.36 -5.18 20.39
CA LEU A 87 -14.96 -6.45 21.00
C LEU A 87 -15.52 -6.62 22.42
N ASP A 88 -15.48 -5.56 23.24
CA ASP A 88 -15.94 -5.60 24.63
C ASP A 88 -17.46 -5.73 24.75
N SER A 89 -18.23 -5.45 23.69
CA SER A 89 -19.69 -5.55 23.64
C SER A 89 -20.18 -6.79 22.89
N MET A 90 -19.30 -7.57 22.27
CA MET A 90 -19.64 -8.76 21.51
C MET A 90 -19.93 -9.95 22.44
N SER A 91 -20.91 -10.76 22.04
CA SER A 91 -21.14 -12.07 22.64
C SER A 91 -20.07 -13.09 22.21
N ASP A 92 -19.91 -14.19 22.96
CA ASP A 92 -18.97 -15.27 22.62
C ASP A 92 -19.24 -15.85 21.24
N ASP A 93 -20.49 -15.95 20.80
CA ASP A 93 -20.87 -16.44 19.49
C ASP A 93 -20.41 -15.48 18.37
N GLU A 94 -20.50 -14.19 18.58
CA GLU A 94 -20.02 -13.18 17.63
C GLU A 94 -18.48 -13.19 17.54
N VAL A 95 -17.80 -13.35 18.68
CA VAL A 95 -16.35 -13.48 18.74
C VAL A 95 -15.90 -14.76 18.03
N ASN A 96 -16.56 -15.89 18.23
CA ASN A 96 -16.25 -17.15 17.53
C ASN A 96 -16.41 -16.98 16.00
N LYS A 97 -17.50 -16.40 15.53
CA LYS A 97 -17.69 -16.10 14.09
C LYS A 97 -16.59 -15.21 13.53
N LEU A 98 -16.11 -14.26 14.32
CA LEU A 98 -15.02 -13.37 13.92
C LEU A 98 -13.69 -14.14 13.81
N ILE A 99 -13.42 -15.08 14.71
CA ILE A 99 -12.26 -15.97 14.65
C ILE A 99 -12.34 -16.85 13.40
N ASP A 100 -13.49 -17.48 13.15
CA ASP A 100 -13.69 -18.33 11.98
C ASP A 100 -13.50 -17.56 10.68
N ASN A 101 -14.04 -16.35 10.57
CA ASN A 101 -13.83 -15.46 9.42
C ASN A 101 -12.35 -15.09 9.22
N ARG A 102 -11.59 -14.94 10.30
CA ARG A 102 -10.15 -14.69 10.20
C ARG A 102 -9.38 -15.88 9.65
N LEU A 103 -9.72 -17.09 10.09
CA LEU A 103 -9.12 -18.32 9.59
C LEU A 103 -9.44 -18.51 8.10
N LEU A 104 -10.69 -18.29 7.71
CA LEU A 104 -11.13 -18.35 6.31
C LEU A 104 -10.38 -17.32 5.43
N GLN A 105 -10.19 -16.09 5.90
CA GLN A 105 -9.40 -15.08 5.18
C GLN A 105 -7.94 -15.51 5.01
N ALA A 106 -7.34 -16.14 6.02
CA ALA A 106 -5.96 -16.64 5.94
C ALA A 106 -5.83 -17.80 4.93
N GLU A 107 -6.81 -18.71 4.91
CA GLU A 107 -6.88 -19.80 3.95
C GLU A 107 -7.05 -19.27 2.51
N THR A 108 -7.95 -18.32 2.31
CA THR A 108 -8.15 -17.65 1.01
C THR A 108 -6.87 -17.03 0.51
N ALA A 109 -6.15 -16.28 1.36
CA ALA A 109 -4.88 -15.66 1.00
C ALA A 109 -3.81 -16.70 0.63
N LEU A 110 -3.76 -17.84 1.33
CA LEU A 110 -2.85 -18.93 1.02
C LEU A 110 -3.20 -19.58 -0.33
N ASN A 111 -4.48 -19.79 -0.62
CA ASN A 111 -4.92 -20.39 -1.86
C ASN A 111 -4.61 -19.49 -3.08
N GLU A 112 -4.87 -18.20 -2.98
CA GLU A 112 -4.48 -17.24 -4.04
C GLU A 112 -2.96 -17.22 -4.27
N ARG A 113 -2.17 -17.31 -3.18
CA ARG A 113 -0.72 -17.43 -3.33
C ARG A 113 -0.30 -18.72 -4.04
N LYS A 114 -0.95 -19.84 -3.74
CA LYS A 114 -0.70 -21.13 -4.44
C LYS A 114 -1.06 -21.03 -5.92
N GLU A 115 -2.19 -20.42 -6.26
CA GLU A 115 -2.63 -20.23 -7.63
C GLU A 115 -1.65 -19.34 -8.42
N PHE A 116 -1.22 -18.24 -7.83
CA PHE A 116 -0.20 -17.37 -8.43
C PHE A 116 1.11 -18.13 -8.69
N VAL A 117 1.63 -18.85 -7.68
CA VAL A 117 2.86 -19.65 -7.84
C VAL A 117 2.70 -20.75 -8.89
N THR A 118 1.53 -21.38 -8.96
CA THR A 118 1.20 -22.38 -9.98
C THR A 118 1.22 -21.76 -11.38
N SER A 119 0.68 -20.55 -11.52
CA SER A 119 0.70 -19.79 -12.77
C SER A 119 2.12 -19.38 -13.17
N LEU A 120 2.94 -18.94 -12.21
CA LEU A 120 4.36 -18.65 -12.47
C LEU A 120 5.14 -19.87 -12.97
N ARG A 121 4.88 -21.05 -12.40
CA ARG A 121 5.55 -22.31 -12.81
C ARG A 121 5.22 -22.75 -14.23
N LYS A 122 4.11 -22.29 -14.80
CA LYS A 122 3.74 -22.57 -16.19
C LYS A 122 4.51 -21.72 -17.19
N VAL A 123 4.99 -20.53 -16.77
CA VAL A 123 5.56 -19.53 -17.68
C VAL A 123 7.04 -19.21 -17.40
N LEU A 124 7.57 -19.60 -16.23
CA LEU A 124 8.94 -19.36 -15.82
C LEU A 124 9.64 -20.64 -15.38
N PRO A 125 10.98 -20.74 -15.59
CA PRO A 125 11.79 -21.80 -15.02
C PRO A 125 11.69 -21.84 -13.49
N ALA A 126 11.68 -23.03 -12.89
CA ALA A 126 11.55 -23.22 -11.43
C ALA A 126 12.57 -22.40 -10.62
N LYS A 127 13.79 -22.24 -11.14
CA LYS A 127 14.85 -21.42 -10.51
C LYS A 127 14.42 -19.96 -10.40
N LYS A 128 13.74 -19.39 -11.40
CA LYS A 128 13.23 -18.01 -11.38
C LYS A 128 12.04 -17.84 -10.43
N VAL A 129 11.19 -18.85 -10.33
CA VAL A 129 10.13 -18.88 -9.31
C VAL A 129 10.73 -18.90 -7.89
N ALA A 130 11.80 -19.63 -7.65
CA ALA A 130 12.53 -19.57 -6.38
C ALA A 130 13.18 -18.19 -6.13
N GLN A 131 13.73 -17.56 -7.16
CA GLN A 131 14.25 -16.19 -7.09
C GLN A 131 13.16 -15.16 -6.77
N TYR A 132 11.93 -15.37 -7.21
CA TYR A 132 10.79 -14.53 -6.83
C TYR A 132 10.61 -14.47 -5.30
N PHE A 133 10.60 -15.60 -4.62
CA PHE A 133 10.45 -15.62 -3.15
C PHE A 133 11.58 -14.85 -2.45
N LYS A 134 12.81 -15.05 -2.91
CA LYS A 134 13.96 -14.29 -2.39
C LYS A 134 13.83 -12.79 -2.65
N ALA A 135 13.40 -12.41 -3.86
CA ALA A 135 13.21 -11.02 -4.22
C ALA A 135 12.08 -10.37 -3.40
N GLU A 136 10.97 -11.09 -3.16
CA GLU A 136 9.85 -10.63 -2.34
C GLU A 136 10.30 -10.33 -0.90
N GLU A 137 11.06 -11.24 -0.28
CA GLU A 137 11.58 -11.04 1.07
C GLU A 137 12.52 -9.83 1.15
N GLN A 138 13.48 -9.75 0.24
CA GLN A 138 14.44 -8.65 0.19
C GLN A 138 13.77 -7.30 -0.10
N PHE A 139 12.75 -7.28 -0.96
CA PHE A 139 12.00 -6.07 -1.24
C PHE A 139 11.24 -5.57 -0.02
N LYS A 140 10.55 -6.47 0.71
CA LYS A 140 9.87 -6.15 1.97
C LYS A 140 10.84 -5.54 2.99
N LYS A 141 12.01 -6.15 3.16
CA LYS A 141 13.05 -5.63 4.06
C LYS A 141 13.48 -4.22 3.68
N LYS A 142 13.83 -4.00 2.40
CA LYS A 142 14.24 -2.67 1.90
C LYS A 142 13.14 -1.61 2.04
N LEU A 143 11.89 -1.99 1.83
CA LEU A 143 10.77 -1.08 1.99
C LEU A 143 10.59 -0.66 3.46
N MET A 144 10.72 -1.62 4.39
CA MET A 144 10.66 -1.35 5.84
C MET A 144 11.81 -0.45 6.30
N GLU A 145 13.04 -0.69 5.84
CA GLU A 145 14.22 0.14 6.12
C GLU A 145 13.96 1.59 5.67
N LYS A 146 13.54 1.79 4.41
CA LYS A 146 13.20 3.13 3.89
C LYS A 146 12.08 3.84 4.66
N MET A 147 11.07 3.09 5.10
CA MET A 147 9.98 3.65 5.91
C MET A 147 10.47 4.10 7.28
N ASN A 148 11.35 3.33 7.90
CA ASN A 148 11.94 3.67 9.20
C ASN A 148 12.86 4.89 9.11
N GLU A 149 13.72 4.97 8.09
CA GLU A 149 14.58 6.13 7.83
C GLU A 149 13.75 7.42 7.69
N ARG A 150 12.67 7.38 6.92
CA ARG A 150 11.77 8.53 6.76
C ARG A 150 11.12 8.97 8.06
N LYS A 151 10.65 8.00 8.87
CA LYS A 151 10.08 8.31 10.19
C LYS A 151 11.09 8.96 11.11
N GLN A 152 12.35 8.52 11.07
CA GLN A 152 13.43 9.13 11.85
C GLN A 152 13.74 10.56 11.39
N GLN A 153 13.82 10.78 10.07
CA GLN A 153 14.02 12.11 9.49
C GLN A 153 12.90 13.08 9.90
N GLN A 154 11.63 12.66 9.78
CA GLN A 154 10.49 13.48 10.20
C GLN A 154 10.54 13.84 11.71
N ARG A 155 10.92 12.87 12.55
CA ARG A 155 11.06 13.12 14.00
C ARG A 155 12.18 14.11 14.32
N ASN A 156 13.29 14.07 13.59
CA ASN A 156 14.40 14.98 13.78
C ASN A 156 14.02 16.39 13.32
N GLN A 157 13.39 16.54 12.14
CA GLN A 157 12.89 17.83 11.67
C GLN A 157 11.90 18.46 12.66
N SER A 158 10.93 17.68 13.17
CA SER A 158 9.96 18.20 14.16
C SER A 158 10.60 18.61 15.49
N LYS A 159 11.80 18.13 15.81
CA LYS A 159 12.56 18.58 17.00
C LYS A 159 13.32 19.87 16.72
N ASP A 160 13.90 20.00 15.54
CA ASP A 160 14.66 21.19 15.14
C ASP A 160 13.74 22.41 14.97
N ASP A 161 12.47 22.21 14.58
CA ASP A 161 11.45 23.27 14.47
C ASP A 161 10.91 23.75 15.84
N LEU A 162 11.25 23.08 16.94
CA LEU A 162 10.80 23.41 18.31
C LEU A 162 11.82 24.22 19.11
N TYR A 163 13.02 24.49 18.57
CA TYR A 163 14.11 25.28 19.17
C TYR A 163 14.47 26.46 18.31
#